data_00c2991a03706fc12bf1069a7249cfad
#
_entry.id   00c2991a03706fc12bf1069a7249cfad
#
_cell.length_a   1.000
_cell.length_b   1.000
_cell.length_c   1.000
_cell.angle_alpha   90.00
_cell.angle_beta   90.00
_cell.angle_gamma   90.00
#
_symmetry.space_group_name_H-M   'P 1'
#
loop_
_entity.id
_entity.type
_entity.pdbx_description
1 polymer ?
#
loop_
_entity_poly.entity_id
_entity_poly.type
_entity_poly.pdbx_seq_one_letter_code
_entity_poly.pdbx_strand_id
1 'polypeptide(L)'
;LCDLCYMTKCPYTPPHDWNVDFPHLMLRAKAVKFKQVGASLRDRILTSTDTVGKLATIPLVDITVNALNKNNTFRKALDKGLGVHHQAPVPEYHNKTMRKRVAPMIADAAPLEATAAGVTTGKVALYVTCYGNYNSPILGEDFYEVFRHNDIKIDLVPKEQCCGMPKLELGDLEAVQKLKEANIPVLAKLVDEGYDLIAPIPSCVLMYKQELPLMFPDDEDVIKVQKAFFDPFEYLFLRHKEGALKTDFKESLGDISYQVACHLRVQNIGLKTRDILN
;
A
#
# COMPACT_ATOMS: atom_id res chain seq x y z
N LEU A 1 2.80 -0.29 18.51
CA LEU A 1 2.07 0.88 18.94
C LEU A 1 1.67 1.66 17.70
N CYS A 2 0.37 1.71 17.43
CA CYS A 2 -0.20 2.55 16.39
C CYS A 2 -0.94 3.70 17.08
N ASP A 3 -0.48 4.92 16.86
CA ASP A 3 -1.02 6.10 17.55
C ASP A 3 -1.78 7.03 16.60
N LEU A 4 -2.16 6.55 15.43
CA LEU A 4 -2.84 7.34 14.40
C LEU A 4 -4.21 7.87 14.86
N CYS A 5 -4.84 7.20 15.83
CA CYS A 5 -6.12 7.65 16.38
C CYS A 5 -6.02 8.96 17.18
N TYR A 6 -4.84 9.33 17.68
CA TYR A 6 -4.69 10.56 18.44
C TYR A 6 -4.94 11.81 17.58
N MET A 7 -4.62 11.75 16.29
CA MET A 7 -4.84 12.85 15.36
C MET A 7 -6.30 13.30 15.25
N THR A 8 -7.23 12.43 15.62
CA THR A 8 -8.66 12.74 15.62
C THR A 8 -9.17 13.23 16.98
N LYS A 9 -8.34 13.17 18.02
CA LYS A 9 -8.72 13.45 19.41
C LYS A 9 -7.89 14.56 20.04
N CYS A 10 -6.64 14.72 19.65
CA CYS A 10 -5.74 15.71 20.23
C CYS A 10 -5.94 17.07 19.52
N PRO A 11 -6.30 18.14 20.24
CA PRO A 11 -6.49 19.46 19.64
C PRO A 11 -5.17 20.15 19.26
N TYR A 12 -4.05 19.61 19.69
CA TYR A 12 -2.71 20.21 19.50
C TYR A 12 -1.95 19.63 18.29
N THR A 13 -2.60 18.81 17.48
CA THR A 13 -2.03 18.29 16.22
C THR A 13 -2.06 19.37 15.13
N PRO A 14 -1.30 19.21 14.04
CA PRO A 14 -1.37 20.14 12.92
C PRO A 14 -2.82 20.41 12.48
N PRO A 15 -3.18 21.67 12.20
CA PRO A 15 -2.36 22.88 12.02
C PRO A 15 -2.12 23.73 13.29
N HIS A 16 -2.25 23.18 14.50
CA HIS A 16 -1.98 23.90 15.74
C HIS A 16 -0.51 24.30 15.85
N ASP A 17 -0.20 25.46 16.44
CA ASP A 17 1.18 26.00 16.57
C ASP A 17 2.15 25.03 17.26
N TRP A 18 1.65 24.25 18.20
CA TRP A 18 2.47 23.22 18.88
C TRP A 18 2.83 22.04 18.00
N ASN A 19 2.10 21.81 16.93
CA ASN A 19 2.38 20.78 15.92
C ASN A 19 2.75 19.42 16.55
N VAL A 20 1.95 18.96 17.53
CA VAL A 20 2.22 17.74 18.28
C VAL A 20 2.13 16.53 17.35
N ASP A 21 3.21 15.79 17.26
CA ASP A 21 3.35 14.59 16.42
C ASP A 21 3.86 13.40 17.26
N PHE A 22 2.95 12.81 18.00
CA PHE A 22 3.25 11.68 18.87
C PHE A 22 3.63 10.39 18.13
N PRO A 23 2.99 10.02 16.98
CA PRO A 23 3.39 8.84 16.21
C PRO A 23 4.86 8.86 15.77
N HIS A 24 5.31 9.96 15.19
CA HIS A 24 6.71 10.06 14.75
C HIS A 24 7.69 10.13 15.94
N LEU A 25 7.28 10.69 17.07
CA LEU A 25 8.08 10.59 18.30
C LEU A 25 8.26 9.12 18.71
N MET A 26 7.20 8.30 18.64
CA MET A 26 7.27 6.88 18.97
C MET A 26 8.08 6.09 17.93
N LEU A 27 8.00 6.43 16.66
CA LEU A 27 8.85 5.83 15.60
C LEU A 27 10.33 6.14 15.86
N ARG A 28 10.67 7.36 16.24
CA ARG A 28 12.05 7.73 16.64
C ARG A 28 12.52 6.91 17.84
N ALA A 29 11.69 6.76 18.88
CA ALA A 29 12.01 5.93 20.03
C ALA A 29 12.24 4.46 19.65
N LYS A 30 11.42 3.90 18.76
CA LYS A 30 11.61 2.55 18.19
C LYS A 30 12.93 2.45 17.42
N ALA A 31 13.27 3.44 16.60
CA ALA A 31 14.52 3.46 15.82
C ALA A 31 15.74 3.48 16.74
N VAL A 32 15.73 4.29 17.81
CA VAL A 32 16.78 4.29 18.83
C VAL A 32 16.92 2.92 19.48
N LYS A 33 15.79 2.32 19.91
CA LYS A 33 15.79 0.97 20.49
C LYS A 33 16.33 -0.07 19.53
N PHE A 34 15.89 -0.03 18.26
CA PHE A 34 16.37 -0.94 17.22
C PHE A 34 17.88 -0.84 17.02
N LYS A 35 18.41 0.39 16.98
CA LYS A 35 19.86 0.63 16.86
C LYS A 35 20.65 0.09 18.06
N GLN A 36 20.09 0.14 19.27
CA GLN A 36 20.76 -0.31 20.49
C GLN A 36 20.73 -1.84 20.66
N VAL A 37 19.60 -2.48 20.42
CA VAL A 37 19.39 -3.89 20.76
C VAL A 37 18.97 -4.77 19.57
N GLY A 38 18.78 -4.18 18.40
CA GLY A 38 18.29 -4.86 17.21
C GLY A 38 16.83 -5.32 17.32
N ALA A 39 16.47 -6.31 16.52
CA ALA A 39 15.16 -6.94 16.54
C ALA A 39 15.27 -8.44 16.79
N SER A 40 14.22 -9.00 17.41
CA SER A 40 14.10 -10.44 17.59
C SER A 40 14.02 -11.17 16.22
N LEU A 41 14.37 -12.45 16.18
CA LEU A 41 14.20 -13.27 14.97
C LEU A 41 12.75 -13.25 14.47
N ARG A 42 11.78 -13.32 15.39
CA ARG A 42 10.36 -13.17 15.13
C ARG A 42 10.05 -11.91 14.36
N ASP A 43 10.48 -10.74 14.88
CA ASP A 43 10.15 -9.45 14.31
C ASP A 43 10.82 -9.26 12.95
N ARG A 44 12.03 -9.79 12.77
CA ARG A 44 12.72 -9.81 11.48
C ARG A 44 11.96 -10.63 10.43
N ILE A 45 11.45 -11.81 10.80
CA ILE A 45 10.65 -12.65 9.89
C ILE A 45 9.35 -11.95 9.53
N LEU A 46 8.58 -11.50 10.53
CA LEU A 46 7.27 -10.88 10.31
C LEU A 46 7.33 -9.58 9.50
N THR A 47 8.43 -8.84 9.58
CA THR A 47 8.63 -7.61 8.79
C THR A 47 9.30 -7.83 7.42
N SER A 48 9.70 -9.06 7.10
CA SER A 48 10.30 -9.42 5.80
C SER A 48 9.24 -9.91 4.82
N THR A 49 8.22 -9.10 4.60
CA THR A 49 6.99 -9.43 3.86
C THR A 49 7.24 -9.88 2.42
N ASP A 50 8.20 -9.27 1.71
CA ASP A 50 8.58 -9.69 0.35
C ASP A 50 9.20 -11.09 0.32
N THR A 51 10.14 -11.35 1.22
CA THR A 51 10.84 -12.65 1.28
C THR A 51 9.87 -13.76 1.67
N VAL A 52 9.09 -13.52 2.71
CA VAL A 52 8.06 -14.48 3.17
C VAL A 52 7.03 -14.70 2.06
N GLY A 53 6.54 -13.65 1.42
CA GLY A 53 5.58 -13.74 0.31
C GLY A 53 6.13 -14.53 -0.88
N LYS A 54 7.37 -14.26 -1.32
CA LYS A 54 8.03 -15.00 -2.41
C LYS A 54 8.15 -16.49 -2.09
N LEU A 55 8.55 -16.85 -0.88
CA LEU A 55 8.69 -18.25 -0.47
C LEU A 55 7.32 -18.94 -0.31
N ALA A 56 6.36 -18.26 0.32
CA ALA A 56 5.04 -18.81 0.57
C ALA A 56 4.18 -18.96 -0.70
N THR A 57 4.53 -18.29 -1.80
CA THR A 57 3.80 -18.38 -3.08
C THR A 57 4.43 -19.31 -4.11
N ILE A 58 5.46 -20.08 -3.72
CA ILE A 58 5.97 -21.19 -4.54
C ILE A 58 4.85 -22.22 -4.70
N PRO A 59 4.61 -22.75 -5.91
CA PRO A 59 3.60 -23.80 -6.14
C PRO A 59 3.74 -24.97 -5.16
N LEU A 60 2.63 -25.44 -4.61
CA LEU A 60 2.50 -26.43 -3.53
C LEU A 60 2.86 -25.91 -2.14
N VAL A 61 3.78 -24.94 -2.01
CA VAL A 61 4.10 -24.32 -0.70
C VAL A 61 2.90 -23.47 -0.23
N ASP A 62 2.28 -22.70 -1.12
CA ASP A 62 1.08 -21.92 -0.81
C ASP A 62 -0.06 -22.79 -0.27
N ILE A 63 -0.34 -23.92 -0.91
CA ILE A 63 -1.36 -24.86 -0.46
C ILE A 63 -1.02 -25.40 0.94
N THR A 64 0.24 -25.81 1.15
CA THR A 64 0.70 -26.35 2.42
C THR A 64 0.63 -25.29 3.53
N VAL A 65 1.14 -24.08 3.29
CA VAL A 65 1.12 -23.00 4.28
C VAL A 65 -0.32 -22.62 4.63
N ASN A 66 -1.21 -22.50 3.64
CA ASN A 66 -2.61 -22.17 3.87
C ASN A 66 -3.34 -23.29 4.66
N ALA A 67 -3.06 -24.56 4.37
CA ALA A 67 -3.60 -25.68 5.12
C ALA A 67 -3.10 -25.69 6.58
N LEU A 68 -1.81 -25.48 6.79
CA LEU A 68 -1.20 -25.37 8.12
C LEU A 68 -1.78 -24.17 8.91
N ASN A 69 -1.99 -23.04 8.27
CA ASN A 69 -2.60 -21.86 8.89
C ASN A 69 -4.05 -22.08 9.34
N LYS A 70 -4.76 -23.06 8.77
CA LYS A 70 -6.10 -23.48 9.20
C LYS A 70 -6.06 -24.55 10.30
N ASN A 71 -4.91 -25.19 10.52
CA ASN A 71 -4.75 -26.26 11.52
C ASN A 71 -4.50 -25.68 12.92
N ASN A 72 -5.42 -25.94 13.86
CA ASN A 72 -5.35 -25.37 15.21
C ASN A 72 -4.10 -25.83 16.00
N THR A 73 -3.65 -27.06 15.83
CA THR A 73 -2.45 -27.58 16.50
C THR A 73 -1.21 -26.86 16.02
N PHE A 74 -1.06 -26.69 14.70
CA PHE A 74 0.02 -25.91 14.11
C PHE A 74 -0.03 -24.46 14.56
N ARG A 75 -1.22 -23.83 14.60
CA ARG A 75 -1.41 -22.48 15.06
C ARG A 75 -0.97 -22.30 16.53
N LYS A 76 -1.27 -23.24 17.41
CA LYS A 76 -0.78 -23.24 18.81
C LYS A 76 0.74 -23.39 18.90
N ALA A 77 1.36 -24.19 18.03
CA ALA A 77 2.82 -24.27 17.94
C ALA A 77 3.44 -22.96 17.45
N LEU A 78 2.85 -22.32 16.45
CA LEU A 78 3.25 -21.02 15.94
C LEU A 78 3.13 -19.91 17.01
N ASP A 79 2.09 -19.96 17.83
CA ASP A 79 1.88 -19.06 18.97
C ASP A 79 3.03 -19.20 19.99
N LYS A 80 3.39 -20.40 20.35
CA LYS A 80 4.54 -20.67 21.26
C LYS A 80 5.89 -20.28 20.67
N GLY A 81 6.10 -20.51 19.37
CA GLY A 81 7.40 -20.24 18.70
C GLY A 81 7.59 -18.81 18.26
N LEU A 82 6.59 -18.23 17.60
CA LEU A 82 6.64 -16.89 17.02
C LEU A 82 5.73 -15.88 17.75
N GLY A 83 4.99 -16.29 18.78
CA GLY A 83 4.06 -15.41 19.49
C GLY A 83 2.94 -14.85 18.62
N VAL A 84 2.60 -15.54 17.52
CA VAL A 84 1.43 -15.19 16.70
C VAL A 84 0.23 -15.93 17.28
N HIS A 85 -0.64 -15.21 17.96
CA HIS A 85 -1.78 -15.79 18.67
C HIS A 85 -2.56 -16.75 17.77
N HIS A 86 -2.88 -17.94 18.27
CA HIS A 86 -3.46 -19.02 17.45
C HIS A 86 -4.82 -18.69 16.84
N GLN A 87 -5.58 -17.74 17.42
CA GLN A 87 -6.84 -17.24 16.87
C GLN A 87 -6.70 -15.99 16.01
N ALA A 88 -5.49 -15.39 15.88
CA ALA A 88 -5.30 -14.22 15.04
C ALA A 88 -5.56 -14.59 13.57
N PRO A 89 -6.34 -13.82 12.80
CA PRO A 89 -6.50 -14.06 11.38
C PRO A 89 -5.15 -13.93 10.68
N VAL A 90 -4.81 -14.89 9.84
CA VAL A 90 -3.60 -14.90 9.01
C VAL A 90 -4.06 -14.90 7.56
N PRO A 91 -3.59 -13.98 6.72
CA PRO A 91 -3.97 -13.93 5.32
C PRO A 91 -3.48 -15.17 4.57
N GLU A 92 -4.22 -15.59 3.56
CA GLU A 92 -3.82 -16.67 2.67
C GLU A 92 -2.75 -16.20 1.69
N TYR A 93 -1.93 -17.13 1.19
CA TYR A 93 -0.95 -16.88 0.13
C TYR A 93 -1.44 -17.52 -1.18
N HIS A 94 -1.15 -16.83 -2.30
CA HIS A 94 -1.63 -17.25 -3.62
C HIS A 94 -0.46 -17.34 -4.61
N ASN A 95 -0.24 -18.53 -5.21
CA ASN A 95 0.81 -18.72 -6.22
C ASN A 95 0.53 -17.97 -7.53
N LYS A 96 -0.76 -17.72 -7.84
CA LYS A 96 -1.18 -16.80 -8.89
C LYS A 96 -1.21 -15.38 -8.32
N THR A 97 -0.02 -14.76 -8.22
CA THR A 97 0.16 -13.43 -7.64
C THR A 97 -0.54 -12.35 -8.48
N MET A 98 -0.80 -11.17 -7.90
CA MET A 98 -1.41 -10.05 -8.62
C MET A 98 -0.68 -9.75 -9.93
N ARG A 99 0.64 -9.69 -9.90
CA ARG A 99 1.44 -9.45 -11.10
C ARG A 99 1.22 -10.51 -12.19
N LYS A 100 1.13 -11.80 -11.82
CA LYS A 100 0.87 -12.89 -12.76
C LYS A 100 -0.55 -12.84 -13.35
N ARG A 101 -1.50 -12.25 -12.63
CA ARG A 101 -2.90 -12.11 -13.08
C ARG A 101 -3.08 -10.90 -13.99
N VAL A 102 -2.54 -9.75 -13.59
CA VAL A 102 -2.77 -8.47 -14.27
C VAL A 102 -1.86 -8.28 -15.51
N ALA A 103 -0.63 -8.80 -15.50
CA ALA A 103 0.29 -8.61 -16.63
C ALA A 103 -0.26 -9.14 -17.97
N PRO A 104 -0.90 -10.32 -18.06
CA PRO A 104 -1.55 -10.76 -19.30
C PRO A 104 -2.69 -9.84 -19.71
N MET A 105 -3.53 -9.37 -18.77
CA MET A 105 -4.64 -8.45 -19.08
C MET A 105 -4.14 -7.15 -19.71
N ILE A 106 -3.01 -6.63 -19.23
CA ILE A 106 -2.38 -5.44 -19.82
C ILE A 106 -1.83 -5.75 -21.21
N ALA A 107 -1.16 -6.90 -21.38
CA ALA A 107 -0.53 -7.28 -22.65
C ALA A 107 -1.57 -7.50 -23.77
N ASP A 108 -2.75 -8.04 -23.44
CA ASP A 108 -3.83 -8.34 -24.36
C ASP A 108 -4.79 -7.15 -24.57
N ALA A 109 -4.56 -6.04 -23.82
CA ALA A 109 -5.44 -4.88 -23.85
C ALA A 109 -5.31 -4.09 -25.16
N ALA A 110 -6.44 -3.64 -25.71
CA ALA A 110 -6.44 -2.68 -26.79
C ALA A 110 -5.71 -1.38 -26.37
N PRO A 111 -4.96 -0.74 -27.27
CA PRO A 111 -4.34 0.54 -26.99
C PRO A 111 -5.36 1.55 -26.46
N LEU A 112 -4.94 2.33 -25.44
CA LEU A 112 -5.74 3.38 -24.87
C LEU A 112 -4.88 4.64 -24.75
N GLU A 113 -5.35 5.74 -25.31
CA GLU A 113 -4.73 7.04 -25.15
C GLU A 113 -5.11 7.62 -23.79
N ALA A 114 -4.10 8.10 -23.07
CA ALA A 114 -4.32 8.71 -21.77
C ALA A 114 -4.92 10.11 -21.94
N THR A 115 -6.02 10.39 -21.25
CA THR A 115 -6.66 11.71 -21.24
C THR A 115 -6.53 12.31 -19.83
N ALA A 116 -5.80 13.41 -19.72
CA ALA A 116 -5.66 14.14 -18.47
C ALA A 116 -7.01 14.76 -18.03
N ALA A 117 -7.22 14.83 -16.72
CA ALA A 117 -8.37 15.48 -16.11
C ALA A 117 -7.96 16.11 -14.77
N GLY A 118 -8.02 17.42 -14.68
CA GLY A 118 -7.51 18.18 -13.54
C GLY A 118 -6.03 17.89 -13.30
N VAL A 119 -5.70 17.41 -12.10
CA VAL A 119 -4.33 17.06 -11.71
C VAL A 119 -3.92 15.64 -12.08
N THR A 120 -4.82 14.84 -12.66
CA THR A 120 -4.58 13.43 -13.02
C THR A 120 -4.22 13.30 -14.50
N THR A 121 -3.21 12.49 -14.81
CA THR A 121 -2.72 12.30 -16.19
C THR A 121 -3.59 11.35 -17.03
N GLY A 122 -4.44 10.53 -16.41
CA GLY A 122 -5.19 9.47 -17.09
C GLY A 122 -4.35 8.23 -17.43
N LYS A 123 -3.12 8.17 -16.89
CA LYS A 123 -2.17 7.08 -17.10
C LYS A 123 -1.55 6.72 -15.75
N VAL A 124 -1.79 5.52 -15.26
CA VAL A 124 -1.34 5.10 -13.93
C VAL A 124 -0.41 3.90 -13.98
N ALA A 125 0.59 3.89 -13.10
CA ALA A 125 1.40 2.72 -12.80
C ALA A 125 0.98 2.15 -11.44
N LEU A 126 0.51 0.90 -11.45
CA LEU A 126 0.09 0.18 -10.26
C LEU A 126 1.31 -0.41 -9.55
N TYR A 127 1.59 0.10 -8.35
CA TYR A 127 2.52 -0.47 -7.39
C TYR A 127 1.80 -1.59 -6.65
N VAL A 128 2.07 -2.86 -7.03
CA VAL A 128 1.23 -4.00 -6.59
C VAL A 128 1.32 -4.30 -5.10
N THR A 129 2.35 -3.83 -4.41
CA THR A 129 2.65 -4.06 -2.99
C THR A 129 2.93 -5.52 -2.64
N CYS A 130 3.60 -5.77 -1.51
CA CYS A 130 3.82 -7.14 -1.05
C CYS A 130 2.51 -7.83 -0.67
N TYR A 131 1.62 -7.14 0.09
CA TYR A 131 0.34 -7.70 0.51
C TYR A 131 -0.60 -7.94 -0.69
N GLY A 132 -0.76 -6.95 -1.56
CA GLY A 132 -1.59 -7.08 -2.76
C GLY A 132 -1.10 -8.24 -3.65
N ASN A 133 0.21 -8.31 -3.87
CA ASN A 133 0.79 -9.32 -4.76
C ASN A 133 0.60 -10.76 -4.26
N TYR A 134 0.80 -10.99 -2.96
CA TYR A 134 0.87 -12.35 -2.41
C TYR A 134 -0.39 -12.80 -1.68
N ASN A 135 -1.14 -11.87 -1.07
CA ASN A 135 -2.26 -12.19 -0.19
C ASN A 135 -3.63 -11.78 -0.74
N SER A 136 -3.69 -10.73 -1.57
CA SER A 136 -4.96 -10.25 -2.14
C SER A 136 -4.82 -9.95 -3.64
N PRO A 137 -4.47 -10.93 -4.46
CA PRO A 137 -4.15 -10.72 -5.88
C PRO A 137 -5.35 -10.28 -6.73
N ILE A 138 -6.58 -10.58 -6.31
CA ILE A 138 -7.81 -10.18 -7.00
C ILE A 138 -7.96 -8.66 -7.09
N LEU A 139 -7.48 -7.91 -6.09
CA LEU A 139 -7.55 -6.45 -6.10
C LEU A 139 -6.91 -5.83 -7.35
N GLY A 140 -5.89 -6.48 -7.91
CA GLY A 140 -5.25 -5.99 -9.14
C GLY A 140 -6.13 -6.14 -10.37
N GLU A 141 -6.89 -7.22 -10.47
CA GLU A 141 -7.87 -7.45 -11.53
C GLU A 141 -9.00 -6.42 -11.41
N ASP A 142 -9.53 -6.20 -10.20
CA ASP A 142 -10.58 -5.22 -9.93
C ASP A 142 -10.11 -3.80 -10.29
N PHE A 143 -8.89 -3.40 -9.89
CA PHE A 143 -8.33 -2.11 -10.29
C PHE A 143 -8.17 -2.00 -11.80
N TYR A 144 -7.64 -3.03 -12.45
CA TYR A 144 -7.50 -3.03 -13.89
C TYR A 144 -8.84 -2.79 -14.58
N GLU A 145 -9.89 -3.54 -14.22
CA GLU A 145 -11.22 -3.40 -14.80
C GLU A 145 -11.82 -2.02 -14.56
N VAL A 146 -11.80 -1.52 -13.32
CA VAL A 146 -12.34 -0.21 -12.97
C VAL A 146 -11.62 0.92 -13.70
N PHE A 147 -10.28 0.88 -13.74
CA PHE A 147 -9.52 1.92 -14.39
C PHE A 147 -9.68 1.89 -15.91
N ARG A 148 -9.64 0.72 -16.52
CA ARG A 148 -9.88 0.54 -17.96
C ARG A 148 -11.29 0.96 -18.37
N HIS A 149 -12.32 0.60 -17.58
CA HIS A 149 -13.69 1.04 -17.81
C HIS A 149 -13.78 2.57 -17.84
N ASN A 150 -13.02 3.27 -17.02
CA ASN A 150 -13.00 4.72 -16.96
C ASN A 150 -11.97 5.38 -17.91
N ASP A 151 -11.55 4.70 -18.95
CA ASP A 151 -10.60 5.17 -19.96
C ASP A 151 -9.28 5.66 -19.34
N ILE A 152 -8.85 5.01 -18.25
CA ILE A 152 -7.57 5.26 -17.61
C ILE A 152 -6.60 4.15 -18.01
N LYS A 153 -5.48 4.55 -18.63
CA LYS A 153 -4.43 3.59 -18.94
C LYS A 153 -3.77 3.12 -17.64
N ILE A 154 -3.69 1.79 -17.45
CA ILE A 154 -3.06 1.19 -16.28
C ILE A 154 -1.97 0.22 -16.68
N ASP A 155 -0.79 0.41 -16.14
CA ASP A 155 0.38 -0.45 -16.29
C ASP A 155 0.90 -0.88 -14.92
N LEU A 156 1.78 -1.88 -14.85
CA LEU A 156 2.41 -2.31 -13.61
C LEU A 156 3.78 -1.64 -13.43
N VAL A 157 4.11 -1.25 -12.20
CA VAL A 157 5.50 -0.88 -11.88
C VAL A 157 6.40 -2.07 -12.19
N PRO A 158 7.46 -1.93 -13.02
CA PRO A 158 8.19 -3.07 -13.57
C PRO A 158 8.98 -3.88 -12.53
N LYS A 159 9.56 -3.23 -11.54
CA LYS A 159 10.41 -3.87 -10.52
C LYS A 159 10.25 -3.14 -9.20
N GLU A 160 9.23 -3.48 -8.43
CA GLU A 160 9.12 -2.96 -7.07
C GLU A 160 9.59 -3.96 -6.02
N GLN A 161 10.00 -3.43 -4.88
CA GLN A 161 10.20 -4.14 -3.61
C GLN A 161 9.16 -3.68 -2.60
N CYS A 162 9.18 -4.19 -1.36
CA CYS A 162 8.31 -3.67 -0.29
C CYS A 162 8.46 -2.15 -0.16
N CYS A 163 7.38 -1.44 0.15
CA CYS A 163 7.41 0.02 0.36
C CYS A 163 8.28 0.45 1.56
N GLY A 164 8.56 -0.47 2.48
CA GLY A 164 9.35 -0.20 3.68
C GLY A 164 8.54 0.06 4.95
N MET A 165 7.22 0.19 4.88
CA MET A 165 6.39 0.47 6.07
C MET A 165 6.62 -0.54 7.22
N PRO A 166 6.67 -1.88 7.01
CA PRO A 166 6.96 -2.81 8.10
C PRO A 166 8.34 -2.61 8.75
N LYS A 167 9.32 -2.14 7.98
CA LYS A 167 10.67 -1.83 8.47
C LYS A 167 10.69 -0.52 9.24
N LEU A 168 9.97 0.50 8.77
CA LEU A 168 9.79 1.76 9.49
C LEU A 168 9.13 1.51 10.85
N GLU A 169 8.04 0.75 10.88
CA GLU A 169 7.35 0.37 12.11
C GLU A 169 8.22 -0.45 13.09
N LEU A 170 9.19 -1.19 12.58
CA LEU A 170 10.18 -1.90 13.39
C LEU A 170 11.26 -0.96 13.93
N GLY A 171 11.51 0.16 13.26
CA GLY A 171 12.61 1.10 13.54
C GLY A 171 13.90 0.78 12.76
N ASP A 172 13.85 -0.12 11.76
CA ASP A 172 14.97 -0.49 10.90
C ASP A 172 15.12 0.52 9.74
N LEU A 173 15.64 1.70 10.07
CA LEU A 173 15.77 2.81 9.11
C LEU A 173 16.76 2.51 7.98
N GLU A 174 17.79 1.68 8.24
CA GLU A 174 18.73 1.27 7.20
C GLU A 174 18.05 0.40 6.13
N ALA A 175 17.15 -0.50 6.55
CA ALA A 175 16.35 -1.28 5.61
C ALA A 175 15.35 -0.40 4.84
N VAL A 176 14.76 0.62 5.49
CA VAL A 176 13.91 1.61 4.81
C VAL A 176 14.69 2.34 3.73
N GLN A 177 15.90 2.82 4.04
CA GLN A 177 16.75 3.50 3.07
C GLN A 177 17.07 2.62 1.86
N LYS A 178 17.46 1.36 2.07
CA LYS A 178 17.74 0.40 0.98
C LYS A 178 16.52 0.17 0.08
N LEU A 179 15.33 0.07 0.68
CA LEU A 179 14.08 -0.10 -0.08
C LEU A 179 13.71 1.18 -0.85
N LYS A 180 13.93 2.35 -0.28
CA LYS A 180 13.82 3.64 -0.97
C LYS A 180 14.75 3.71 -2.17
N GLU A 181 16.03 3.38 -2.00
CA GLU A 181 17.03 3.39 -3.08
C GLU A 181 16.70 2.41 -4.22
N ALA A 182 16.02 1.30 -3.91
CA ALA A 182 15.56 0.35 -4.92
C ALA A 182 14.30 0.82 -5.67
N ASN A 183 13.36 1.46 -4.99
CA ASN A 183 12.03 1.80 -5.54
C ASN A 183 12.00 3.20 -6.18
N ILE A 184 12.57 4.22 -5.53
CA ILE A 184 12.42 5.62 -5.95
C ILE A 184 12.93 5.88 -7.38
N PRO A 185 14.10 5.37 -7.82
CA PRO A 185 14.54 5.63 -9.19
C PRO A 185 13.60 5.04 -10.26
N VAL A 186 12.99 3.89 -9.98
CA VAL A 186 12.02 3.25 -10.90
C VAL A 186 10.72 4.06 -10.95
N LEU A 187 10.23 4.51 -9.79
CA LEU A 187 9.00 5.29 -9.69
C LEU A 187 9.18 6.69 -10.28
N ALA A 188 10.30 7.37 -9.99
CA ALA A 188 10.60 8.69 -10.55
C ALA A 188 10.68 8.66 -12.08
N LYS A 189 11.29 7.62 -12.65
CA LYS A 189 11.32 7.41 -14.11
C LYS A 189 9.91 7.29 -14.70
N LEU A 190 9.01 6.53 -14.06
CA LEU A 190 7.62 6.42 -14.50
C LEU A 190 6.89 7.76 -14.45
N VAL A 191 7.15 8.57 -13.41
CA VAL A 191 6.59 9.93 -13.31
C VAL A 191 7.12 10.81 -14.45
N ASP A 192 8.41 10.73 -14.78
CA ASP A 192 8.99 11.45 -15.93
C ASP A 192 8.40 10.99 -17.27
N GLU A 193 7.94 9.74 -17.36
CA GLU A 193 7.20 9.19 -18.50
C GLU A 193 5.69 9.56 -18.49
N GLY A 194 5.24 10.38 -17.52
CA GLY A 194 3.89 10.90 -17.42
C GLY A 194 2.90 9.97 -16.71
N TYR A 195 3.37 9.00 -15.92
CA TYR A 195 2.50 8.18 -15.07
C TYR A 195 2.20 8.85 -13.74
N ASP A 196 0.93 8.77 -13.33
CA ASP A 196 0.58 8.84 -11.92
C ASP A 196 0.82 7.46 -11.27
N LEU A 197 1.03 7.44 -9.96
CA LEU A 197 1.32 6.23 -9.22
C LEU A 197 0.16 5.90 -8.29
N ILE A 198 -0.24 4.64 -8.24
CA ILE A 198 -1.29 4.16 -7.32
C ILE A 198 -0.86 2.89 -6.61
N ALA A 199 -1.39 2.65 -5.42
CA ALA A 199 -1.21 1.39 -4.70
C ALA A 199 -2.50 0.98 -3.98
N PRO A 200 -2.84 -0.34 -3.97
CA PRO A 200 -4.09 -0.83 -3.37
C PRO A 200 -4.08 -0.78 -1.84
N ILE A 201 -2.91 -0.62 -1.22
CA ILE A 201 -2.73 -0.71 0.23
C ILE A 201 -2.42 0.67 0.81
N PRO A 202 -3.30 1.23 1.67
CA PRO A 202 -3.14 2.59 2.23
C PRO A 202 -1.81 2.84 2.95
N SER A 203 -1.23 1.81 3.57
CA SER A 203 0.09 1.90 4.22
C SER A 203 1.21 2.20 3.23
N CYS A 204 1.14 1.63 2.02
CA CYS A 204 2.13 1.89 0.98
C CYS A 204 1.94 3.28 0.38
N VAL A 205 0.69 3.72 0.20
CA VAL A 205 0.39 5.10 -0.22
C VAL A 205 0.93 6.10 0.81
N LEU A 206 0.65 5.89 2.10
CA LEU A 206 1.17 6.73 3.18
C LEU A 206 2.70 6.81 3.15
N MET A 207 3.37 5.67 2.93
CA MET A 207 4.84 5.62 2.89
C MET A 207 5.41 6.57 1.84
N TYR A 208 4.85 6.60 0.63
CA TYR A 208 5.33 7.47 -0.45
C TYR A 208 4.81 8.91 -0.36
N LYS A 209 3.60 9.12 0.17
CA LYS A 209 3.02 10.47 0.29
C LYS A 209 3.55 11.25 1.49
N GLN A 210 3.94 10.57 2.58
CA GLN A 210 4.26 11.24 3.84
C GLN A 210 5.57 10.79 4.46
N GLU A 211 5.77 9.48 4.68
CA GLU A 211 6.87 8.99 5.50
C GLU A 211 8.25 9.20 4.84
N LEU A 212 8.38 8.80 3.57
CA LEU A 212 9.65 9.00 2.83
C LEU A 212 9.99 10.49 2.65
N PRO A 213 9.06 11.38 2.26
CA PRO A 213 9.37 12.81 2.20
C PRO A 213 9.78 13.43 3.54
N LEU A 214 9.23 12.96 4.67
CA LEU A 214 9.66 13.40 6.00
C LEU A 214 11.07 12.91 6.36
N MET A 215 11.44 11.72 5.89
CA MET A 215 12.77 11.13 6.13
C MET A 215 13.84 11.67 5.18
N PHE A 216 13.46 12.02 3.96
CA PHE A 216 14.37 12.44 2.87
C PHE A 216 13.83 13.70 2.17
N PRO A 217 13.71 14.83 2.89
CA PRO A 217 13.08 16.05 2.37
C PRO A 217 13.86 16.72 1.23
N ASP A 218 15.17 16.47 1.16
CA ASP A 218 16.06 17.06 0.15
C ASP A 218 16.27 16.15 -1.08
N ASP A 219 15.63 14.98 -1.12
CA ASP A 219 15.69 14.06 -2.26
C ASP A 219 14.61 14.42 -3.29
N GLU A 220 15.03 15.04 -4.39
CA GLU A 220 14.13 15.56 -5.42
C GLU A 220 13.26 14.45 -6.04
N ASP A 221 13.80 13.23 -6.21
CA ASP A 221 13.03 12.11 -6.75
C ASP A 221 11.98 11.59 -5.75
N VAL A 222 12.27 11.62 -4.46
CA VAL A 222 11.27 11.33 -3.42
C VAL A 222 10.13 12.34 -3.47
N ILE A 223 10.43 13.63 -3.58
CA ILE A 223 9.41 14.68 -3.67
C ILE A 223 8.63 14.61 -4.99
N LYS A 224 9.28 14.23 -6.09
CA LYS A 224 8.62 13.97 -7.38
C LYS A 224 7.61 12.82 -7.26
N VAL A 225 8.03 11.69 -6.71
CA VAL A 225 7.18 10.51 -6.47
C VAL A 225 6.03 10.84 -5.51
N GLN A 226 6.27 11.59 -4.43
CA GLN A 226 5.25 12.06 -3.51
C GLN A 226 4.08 12.75 -4.23
N LYS A 227 4.39 13.69 -5.13
CA LYS A 227 3.40 14.51 -5.83
C LYS A 227 2.55 13.70 -6.82
N ALA A 228 3.12 12.63 -7.36
CA ALA A 228 2.48 11.77 -8.35
C ALA A 228 1.81 10.54 -7.73
N PHE A 229 1.92 10.32 -6.41
CA PHE A 229 1.38 9.14 -5.74
C PHE A 229 -0.02 9.42 -5.18
N PHE A 230 -1.00 8.60 -5.54
CA PHE A 230 -2.39 8.74 -5.13
C PHE A 230 -2.91 7.47 -4.44
N ASP A 231 -3.86 7.65 -3.53
CA ASP A 231 -4.78 6.59 -3.17
C ASP A 231 -5.73 6.34 -4.37
N PRO A 232 -6.09 5.09 -4.70
CA PRO A 232 -6.91 4.82 -5.87
C PRO A 232 -8.28 5.52 -5.86
N PHE A 233 -8.93 5.61 -4.70
CA PHE A 233 -10.21 6.31 -4.59
C PHE A 233 -10.05 7.84 -4.60
N GLU A 234 -8.94 8.36 -4.08
CA GLU A 234 -8.56 9.76 -4.27
C GLU A 234 -8.43 10.07 -5.78
N TYR A 235 -7.72 9.21 -6.52
CA TYR A 235 -7.53 9.36 -7.96
C TYR A 235 -8.86 9.39 -8.72
N LEU A 236 -9.72 8.40 -8.49
CA LEU A 236 -11.03 8.32 -9.12
C LEU A 236 -11.93 9.51 -8.74
N PHE A 237 -11.90 9.96 -7.48
CA PHE A 237 -12.65 11.12 -7.02
C PHE A 237 -12.19 12.42 -7.70
N LEU A 238 -10.89 12.61 -7.88
CA LEU A 238 -10.36 13.77 -8.61
C LEU A 238 -10.86 13.78 -10.05
N ARG A 239 -10.86 12.63 -10.72
CA ARG A 239 -11.44 12.50 -12.06
C ARG A 239 -12.96 12.72 -12.09
N HIS A 240 -13.66 12.24 -11.07
CA HIS A 240 -15.11 12.50 -10.94
C HIS A 240 -15.42 13.99 -10.89
N LYS A 241 -14.66 14.78 -10.13
CA LYS A 241 -14.81 16.23 -10.06
C LYS A 241 -14.67 16.93 -11.40
N GLU A 242 -13.86 16.40 -12.29
CA GLU A 242 -13.63 16.92 -13.64
C GLU A 242 -14.60 16.31 -14.68
N GLY A 243 -15.60 15.53 -14.24
CA GLY A 243 -16.54 14.85 -15.14
C GLY A 243 -15.93 13.73 -15.98
N ALA A 244 -14.75 13.24 -15.59
CA ALA A 244 -13.99 12.20 -16.29
C ALA A 244 -14.06 10.82 -15.61
N LEU A 245 -15.10 10.57 -14.82
CA LEU A 245 -15.43 9.26 -14.25
C LEU A 245 -16.81 8.83 -14.77
N LYS A 246 -16.90 7.62 -15.29
CA LYS A 246 -18.16 7.00 -15.66
C LYS A 246 -18.89 6.53 -14.41
N THR A 247 -20.15 6.92 -14.28
CA THR A 247 -21.01 6.58 -13.14
C THR A 247 -22.20 5.71 -13.58
N ASP A 248 -22.02 4.94 -14.63
CA ASP A 248 -23.01 4.06 -15.25
C ASP A 248 -23.17 2.71 -14.51
N PHE A 249 -23.21 2.76 -13.18
CA PHE A 249 -23.41 1.58 -12.33
C PHE A 249 -24.77 0.94 -12.60
N LYS A 250 -24.74 -0.38 -12.84
CA LYS A 250 -25.94 -1.13 -13.24
C LYS A 250 -26.77 -1.63 -12.06
N GLU A 251 -26.13 -1.80 -10.91
CA GLU A 251 -26.74 -2.40 -9.73
C GLU A 251 -26.49 -1.54 -8.50
N SER A 252 -27.48 -1.45 -7.62
CA SER A 252 -27.30 -0.82 -6.30
C SER A 252 -26.66 -1.82 -5.35
N LEU A 253 -25.64 -1.39 -4.61
CA LEU A 253 -25.03 -2.19 -3.57
C LEU A 253 -25.87 -2.24 -2.27
N GLY A 254 -27.00 -1.49 -2.21
CA GLY A 254 -27.78 -1.34 -0.99
C GLY A 254 -26.98 -0.63 0.11
N ASP A 255 -27.30 -0.96 1.37
CA ASP A 255 -26.61 -0.39 2.53
C ASP A 255 -25.25 -1.05 2.72
N ILE A 256 -24.17 -0.25 2.69
CA ILE A 256 -22.80 -0.71 2.92
C ILE A 256 -22.20 -0.05 4.17
N SER A 257 -21.40 -0.80 4.91
CA SER A 257 -20.61 -0.28 6.02
C SER A 257 -19.18 -0.04 5.57
N TYR A 258 -18.69 1.20 5.73
CA TYR A 258 -17.34 1.58 5.35
C TYR A 258 -16.48 1.92 6.57
N GLN A 259 -15.43 1.11 6.79
CA GLN A 259 -14.39 1.35 7.78
C GLN A 259 -13.20 2.07 7.14
N VAL A 260 -12.98 3.33 7.51
CA VAL A 260 -11.81 4.08 7.03
C VAL A 260 -10.53 3.49 7.62
N ALA A 261 -9.64 3.01 6.77
CA ALA A 261 -8.34 2.51 7.20
C ALA A 261 -7.53 3.62 7.90
N CYS A 262 -6.81 3.26 8.98
CA CYS A 262 -6.06 4.25 9.77
C CYS A 262 -5.03 5.02 8.90
N HIS A 263 -4.27 4.30 8.07
CA HIS A 263 -3.28 4.92 7.18
C HIS A 263 -3.92 5.76 6.05
N LEU A 264 -5.16 5.50 5.68
CA LEU A 264 -5.91 6.36 4.77
C LEU A 264 -6.35 7.65 5.49
N ARG A 265 -6.81 7.54 6.72
CA ARG A 265 -7.25 8.69 7.52
C ARG A 265 -6.13 9.70 7.76
N VAL A 266 -4.91 9.21 8.04
CA VAL A 266 -3.74 10.05 8.29
C VAL A 266 -3.30 10.84 7.05
N GLN A 267 -3.55 10.33 5.84
CA GLN A 267 -3.25 11.05 4.60
C GLN A 267 -4.07 12.35 4.44
N ASN A 268 -5.09 12.55 5.27
CA ASN A 268 -5.94 13.75 5.30
C ASN A 268 -6.60 14.11 3.95
N ILE A 269 -6.87 13.11 3.13
CA ILE A 269 -7.53 13.26 1.82
C ILE A 269 -9.06 13.30 1.92
N GLY A 270 -9.63 13.17 3.12
CA GLY A 270 -11.06 13.08 3.36
C GLY A 270 -11.65 11.69 3.08
N LEU A 271 -12.96 11.60 3.00
CA LEU A 271 -13.70 10.34 2.84
C LEU A 271 -13.94 9.99 1.36
N LYS A 272 -12.89 10.04 0.53
CA LYS A 272 -13.01 9.90 -0.94
C LYS A 272 -13.67 8.58 -1.37
N THR A 273 -13.37 7.47 -0.68
CA THR A 273 -14.03 6.18 -0.94
C THR A 273 -15.54 6.29 -0.75
N ARG A 274 -16.00 6.88 0.37
CA ARG A 274 -17.43 7.12 0.60
C ARG A 274 -18.03 8.01 -0.48
N ASP A 275 -17.34 9.07 -0.84
CA ASP A 275 -17.84 10.07 -1.77
C ASP A 275 -17.98 9.52 -3.21
N ILE A 276 -17.22 8.45 -3.55
CA ILE A 276 -17.36 7.71 -4.82
C ILE A 276 -18.48 6.66 -4.74
N LEU A 277 -18.74 6.08 -3.57
CA LEU A 277 -19.74 5.03 -3.39
C LEU A 277 -21.17 5.59 -3.21
N ASN A 278 -21.33 6.87 -2.91
CA ASN A 278 -22.62 7.59 -2.83
C ASN A 278 -23.02 8.18 -4.17
#